data_0b035f940b3dd07b5a8508c4390ff9c4
#
_entry.id   0b035f940b3dd07b5a8508c4390ff9c4
#
_cell.length_a   1.000
_cell.length_b   1.000
_cell.length_c   1.000
_cell.angle_alpha   90.00
_cell.angle_beta   90.00
_cell.angle_gamma   90.00
#
_symmetry.space_group_name_H-M   'P 1'
#
loop_
_entity.id
_entity.type
_entity.pdbx_description
1 polymer ?
#
loop_
_entity_poly.entity_id
_entity_poly.type
_entity_poly.pdbx_seq_one_letter_code
_entity_poly.pdbx_strand_id
1 'polypeptide(L)'
;MENTNLEKAAVLIKAVRMAGCIQKTPGGMDMGNNMDLDYEMFCYQCEQTANGKGCTKMGVCGKTPEIAGLQDLLIYQIKGISCYGKVVLDHGEHMNKEIVRFIENVLFTTLTNVNFDAEVHVKLLQQSQKIKEELRGQLGKWVAEMDNPTAQADYQLPEDKTEMLKDAPIAGIMYDKELDPDIRSLRQTVLYGLKGISAYGHQARELGYYSDQVDDFYIQALEAITDDRLTVEELIRLTMRTGEMAIEVMKKLDDANTERYGNPSLHKVNVRMKKGPFIVVSGHDLKDLEMLLEQTKGMGISIYTHGEMLP
;
A
#
# COMPACT_ATOMS: atom_id res chain seq x y z
N MET A 1 -31.85 23.94 14.00
CA MET A 1 -31.76 22.51 13.68
C MET A 1 -30.85 22.21 12.47
N GLU A 2 -30.57 23.18 11.59
CA GLU A 2 -29.68 22.98 10.42
C GLU A 2 -28.19 22.95 10.76
N ASN A 3 -27.75 23.68 11.78
CA ASN A 3 -26.31 23.76 12.14
C ASN A 3 -25.75 22.45 12.75
N THR A 4 -26.56 21.67 13.44
CA THR A 4 -26.12 20.40 14.05
C THR A 4 -25.84 19.29 13.03
N ASN A 5 -26.47 19.35 11.85
CA ASN A 5 -26.25 18.36 10.79
C ASN A 5 -24.97 18.63 9.99
N LEU A 6 -24.61 19.91 9.82
CA LEU A 6 -23.34 20.32 9.20
C LEU A 6 -22.14 20.01 10.09
N GLU A 7 -22.27 20.20 11.41
CA GLU A 7 -21.21 19.82 12.35
C GLU A 7 -21.01 18.30 12.42
N LYS A 8 -22.08 17.52 12.41
CA LYS A 8 -22.02 16.05 12.36
C LYS A 8 -21.45 15.55 11.03
N ALA A 9 -21.79 16.18 9.90
CA ALA A 9 -21.18 15.88 8.60
C ALA A 9 -19.68 16.22 8.58
N ALA A 10 -19.26 17.32 9.23
CA ALA A 10 -17.85 17.68 9.36
C ALA A 10 -17.07 16.69 10.24
N VAL A 11 -17.68 16.13 11.28
CA VAL A 11 -17.09 15.05 12.11
C VAL A 11 -16.99 13.76 11.31
N LEU A 12 -18.01 13.42 10.52
CA LEU A 12 -17.99 12.26 9.62
C LEU A 12 -16.86 12.35 8.60
N ILE A 13 -16.73 13.50 7.94
CA ILE A 13 -15.63 13.78 6.99
C ILE A 13 -14.26 13.65 7.68
N LYS A 14 -14.15 14.02 8.97
CA LYS A 14 -12.92 13.90 9.75
C LYS A 14 -12.61 12.44 10.13
N ALA A 15 -13.62 11.63 10.44
CA ALA A 15 -13.46 10.21 10.76
C ALA A 15 -13.06 9.39 9.52
N VAL A 16 -13.67 9.65 8.37
CA VAL A 16 -13.33 9.01 7.09
C VAL A 16 -11.95 9.46 6.59
N ARG A 17 -11.50 10.68 6.92
CA ARG A 17 -10.10 11.13 6.71
C ARG A 17 -9.09 10.35 7.56
N MET A 18 -9.46 9.92 8.76
CA MET A 18 -8.58 9.08 9.60
C MET A 18 -8.44 7.65 9.05
N ALA A 19 -9.41 7.16 8.29
CA ALA A 19 -9.37 5.88 7.60
C ALA A 19 -8.64 5.92 6.23
N GLY A 20 -8.08 7.07 5.83
CA GLY A 20 -7.31 7.21 4.58
C GLY A 20 -8.14 7.29 3.30
N CYS A 21 -9.46 7.30 3.37
CA CYS A 21 -10.35 7.13 2.22
C CYS A 21 -11.02 8.39 1.64
N ILE A 22 -10.65 9.62 2.01
CA ILE A 22 -11.22 10.82 1.38
C ILE A 22 -10.14 11.67 0.72
N GLN A 23 -10.13 11.67 -0.60
CA GLN A 23 -9.50 12.71 -1.39
C GLN A 23 -10.29 14.02 -1.28
N LYS A 24 -9.61 15.13 -1.02
CA LYS A 24 -10.19 16.46 -1.22
C LYS A 24 -10.60 16.60 -2.69
N THR A 25 -11.86 16.96 -2.97
CA THR A 25 -12.21 17.51 -4.28
C THR A 25 -11.24 18.62 -4.65
N PRO A 26 -10.82 18.76 -5.93
CA PRO A 26 -9.87 19.77 -6.35
C PRO A 26 -10.54 21.14 -6.34
N GLY A 27 -10.55 21.76 -5.17
CA GLY A 27 -10.76 23.19 -4.99
C GLY A 27 -9.40 23.80 -4.73
N GLY A 28 -8.78 24.41 -5.75
CA GLY A 28 -7.55 25.17 -5.64
C GLY A 28 -6.37 24.34 -5.12
N MET A 29 -5.56 23.78 -6.02
CA MET A 29 -4.20 23.39 -5.66
C MET A 29 -3.49 24.65 -5.15
N ASP A 30 -3.27 24.70 -3.84
CA ASP A 30 -2.21 25.52 -3.31
C ASP A 30 -0.91 24.93 -3.87
N MET A 31 -0.37 25.59 -4.88
CA MET A 31 0.96 25.32 -5.44
C MET A 31 1.95 25.81 -4.38
N GLY A 32 1.93 25.14 -3.21
CA GLY A 32 2.93 25.33 -2.18
C GLY A 32 4.30 25.14 -2.79
N ASN A 33 5.14 26.13 -2.59
CA ASN A 33 6.54 26.27 -2.96
C ASN A 33 7.12 25.00 -3.59
N ASN A 34 7.33 25.03 -4.92
CA ASN A 34 8.25 24.12 -5.57
C ASN A 34 9.61 24.27 -4.86
N MET A 35 9.91 23.40 -3.90
CA MET A 35 11.30 23.06 -3.67
C MET A 35 11.79 22.51 -5.01
N ASP A 36 12.84 23.08 -5.58
CA ASP A 36 13.60 22.47 -6.66
C ASP A 36 14.17 21.15 -6.11
N LEU A 37 13.30 20.12 -6.06
CA LEU A 37 13.72 18.77 -5.76
C LEU A 37 14.38 18.26 -7.05
N ASP A 38 15.67 18.00 -6.97
CA ASP A 38 16.48 17.37 -8.04
C ASP A 38 16.08 15.90 -8.22
N TYR A 39 14.83 15.53 -7.80
CA TYR A 39 14.28 14.19 -7.88
C TYR A 39 13.44 14.04 -9.15
N GLU A 40 13.97 13.30 -10.10
CA GLU A 40 13.25 12.82 -11.28
C GLU A 40 12.40 11.60 -10.89
N MET A 41 11.11 11.80 -10.64
CA MET A 41 10.21 10.66 -10.40
C MET A 41 10.10 9.75 -11.63
N PHE A 42 9.93 8.46 -11.39
CA PHE A 42 9.52 7.51 -12.42
C PHE A 42 8.45 6.56 -11.86
N CYS A 43 7.30 6.49 -12.51
CA CYS A 43 6.22 5.58 -12.10
C CYS A 43 5.51 5.02 -13.32
N TYR A 44 5.36 3.69 -13.40
CA TYR A 44 4.64 2.99 -14.48
C TYR A 44 3.79 1.82 -13.97
N GLN A 45 3.34 1.91 -12.70
CA GLN A 45 2.58 0.80 -12.08
C GLN A 45 1.11 0.68 -12.51
N CYS A 46 0.58 1.59 -13.33
CA CYS A 46 -0.80 1.53 -13.80
C CYS A 46 -0.90 1.72 -15.32
N GLU A 47 -2.00 1.26 -15.91
CA GLU A 47 -2.27 1.39 -17.34
C GLU A 47 -2.39 2.85 -17.83
N GLN A 48 -2.70 3.79 -16.92
CA GLN A 48 -2.81 5.22 -17.22
C GLN A 48 -1.47 5.95 -17.28
N THR A 49 -0.37 5.21 -17.18
CA THR A 49 0.97 5.82 -17.19
C THR A 49 1.22 6.67 -18.44
N ALA A 50 1.90 7.81 -18.29
CA ALA A 50 2.08 8.80 -19.33
C ALA A 50 2.71 8.18 -20.60
N ASN A 51 2.02 8.31 -21.74
CA ASN A 51 2.41 7.79 -23.05
C ASN A 51 2.68 6.27 -23.11
N GLY A 52 2.16 5.50 -22.15
CA GLY A 52 2.44 4.09 -22.01
C GLY A 52 3.90 3.75 -21.67
N LYS A 53 4.68 4.75 -21.20
CA LYS A 53 6.13 4.59 -20.90
C LYS A 53 6.44 4.82 -19.43
N GLY A 54 5.92 5.88 -18.83
CA GLY A 54 6.19 6.24 -17.45
C GLY A 54 5.85 7.71 -17.16
N CYS A 55 5.40 7.97 -15.94
CA CYS A 55 5.21 9.31 -15.42
C CYS A 55 6.54 9.81 -14.84
N THR A 56 7.08 10.91 -15.40
CA THR A 56 8.41 11.42 -15.03
C THR A 56 8.39 12.81 -14.40
N LYS A 57 7.30 13.56 -14.54
CA LYS A 57 7.14 14.91 -13.97
C LYS A 57 6.04 14.96 -12.92
N MET A 58 4.94 14.33 -13.21
CA MET A 58 3.76 14.18 -12.34
C MET A 58 3.01 12.93 -12.80
N GLY A 59 2.45 12.18 -11.89
CA GLY A 59 1.55 11.08 -12.23
C GLY A 59 0.30 11.58 -12.96
N VAL A 60 -0.17 10.86 -13.97
CA VAL A 60 -1.49 11.12 -14.59
C VAL A 60 -2.60 11.09 -13.53
N CYS A 61 -2.41 10.31 -12.47
CA CYS A 61 -3.27 10.25 -11.29
C CYS A 61 -3.15 11.44 -10.33
N GLY A 62 -2.23 12.38 -10.56
CA GLY A 62 -1.94 13.50 -9.67
C GLY A 62 -0.85 13.25 -8.63
N LYS A 63 -0.17 12.09 -8.65
CA LYS A 63 0.99 11.83 -7.77
C LYS A 63 2.10 12.84 -8.07
N THR A 64 2.52 13.58 -7.05
CA THR A 64 3.63 14.53 -7.17
C THR A 64 4.98 13.82 -7.08
N PRO A 65 6.09 14.43 -7.53
CA PRO A 65 7.43 13.92 -7.32
C PRO A 65 7.76 13.68 -5.84
N GLU A 66 7.34 14.59 -4.94
CA GLU A 66 7.48 14.41 -3.50
C GLU A 66 6.86 13.10 -3.02
N ILE A 67 5.59 12.85 -3.37
CA ILE A 67 4.90 11.61 -2.98
C ILE A 67 5.56 10.39 -3.62
N ALA A 68 6.00 10.48 -4.87
CA ALA A 68 6.68 9.36 -5.52
C ALA A 68 7.99 9.02 -4.79
N GLY A 69 8.80 10.02 -4.44
CA GLY A 69 10.06 9.81 -3.71
C GLY A 69 9.85 9.21 -2.32
N LEU A 70 8.87 9.72 -1.56
CA LEU A 70 8.54 9.14 -0.24
C LEU A 70 8.01 7.71 -0.35
N GLN A 71 7.23 7.39 -1.38
CA GLN A 71 6.76 6.02 -1.63
C GLN A 71 7.90 5.09 -2.03
N ASP A 72 8.84 5.54 -2.87
CA ASP A 72 9.99 4.74 -3.26
C ASP A 72 10.89 4.45 -2.05
N LEU A 73 11.14 5.44 -1.18
CA LEU A 73 11.85 5.23 0.09
C LEU A 73 11.13 4.27 1.03
N LEU A 74 9.79 4.32 1.11
CA LEU A 74 9.02 3.36 1.92
C LEU A 74 9.21 1.92 1.42
N ILE A 75 9.18 1.71 0.12
CA ILE A 75 9.44 0.39 -0.47
C ILE A 75 10.87 -0.04 -0.18
N TYR A 76 11.83 0.89 -0.26
CA TYR A 76 13.23 0.63 0.04
C TYR A 76 13.42 0.19 1.50
N GLN A 77 12.74 0.85 2.43
CA GLN A 77 12.77 0.52 3.86
C GLN A 77 12.17 -0.85 4.16
N ILE A 78 11.00 -1.18 3.61
CA ILE A 78 10.39 -2.51 3.87
C ILE A 78 11.17 -3.65 3.24
N LYS A 79 11.89 -3.41 2.13
CA LYS A 79 12.87 -4.36 1.59
C LYS A 79 13.97 -4.62 2.61
N GLY A 80 14.53 -3.57 3.23
CA GLY A 80 15.52 -3.70 4.29
C GLY A 80 15.02 -4.44 5.54
N ILE A 81 13.77 -4.18 5.96
CA ILE A 81 13.12 -4.96 7.03
C ILE A 81 13.01 -6.43 6.63
N SER A 82 12.65 -6.71 5.38
CA SER A 82 12.49 -8.08 4.88
C SER A 82 13.81 -8.85 4.77
N CYS A 83 14.94 -8.17 4.53
CA CYS A 83 16.25 -8.81 4.61
C CYS A 83 16.54 -9.36 6.02
N TYR A 84 16.23 -8.60 7.06
CA TYR A 84 16.31 -9.11 8.44
C TYR A 84 15.24 -10.17 8.74
N GLY A 85 14.02 -9.97 8.23
CA GLY A 85 12.93 -10.93 8.37
C GLY A 85 13.25 -12.29 7.75
N LYS A 86 13.98 -12.30 6.63
CA LYS A 86 14.44 -13.56 6.00
C LYS A 86 15.31 -14.39 6.95
N VAL A 87 16.16 -13.75 7.74
CA VAL A 87 16.96 -14.44 8.77
C VAL A 87 16.07 -15.15 9.80
N VAL A 88 14.97 -14.51 10.22
CA VAL A 88 13.98 -15.15 11.12
C VAL A 88 13.39 -16.40 10.49
N LEU A 89 12.95 -16.28 9.22
CA LEU A 89 12.37 -17.41 8.49
C LEU A 89 13.38 -18.56 8.29
N ASP A 90 14.66 -18.23 8.04
CA ASP A 90 15.72 -19.23 7.85
C ASP A 90 16.05 -20.01 9.14
N HIS A 91 15.74 -19.45 10.30
CA HIS A 91 15.81 -20.13 11.58
C HIS A 91 14.54 -20.93 11.90
N GLY A 92 13.59 -21.02 10.97
CA GLY A 92 12.34 -21.79 11.13
C GLY A 92 11.27 -21.10 11.99
N GLU A 93 11.42 -19.80 12.22
CA GLU A 93 10.45 -18.99 12.95
C GLU A 93 9.60 -18.17 11.97
N HIS A 94 8.40 -17.77 12.39
CA HIS A 94 7.55 -16.84 11.66
C HIS A 94 7.83 -15.41 12.09
N MET A 95 7.64 -14.48 11.15
CA MET A 95 7.72 -13.06 11.47
C MET A 95 6.64 -12.62 12.46
N ASN A 96 6.99 -11.61 13.27
CA ASN A 96 6.01 -10.94 14.12
C ASN A 96 4.86 -10.37 13.29
N LYS A 97 3.62 -10.72 13.66
CA LYS A 97 2.39 -10.35 12.96
C LYS A 97 2.21 -8.83 12.80
N GLU A 98 2.64 -8.04 13.79
CA GLU A 98 2.55 -6.58 13.71
C GLU A 98 3.52 -6.01 12.67
N ILE A 99 4.71 -6.62 12.51
CA ILE A 99 5.67 -6.22 11.46
C ILE A 99 5.12 -6.58 10.09
N VAL A 100 4.55 -7.78 9.94
CA VAL A 100 3.92 -8.19 8.67
C VAL A 100 2.75 -7.27 8.32
N ARG A 101 1.88 -6.95 9.28
CA ARG A 101 0.77 -6.00 9.10
C ARG A 101 1.28 -4.62 8.70
N PHE A 102 2.40 -4.18 9.27
CA PHE A 102 3.02 -2.92 8.87
C PHE A 102 3.50 -2.96 7.41
N ILE A 103 4.17 -4.04 6.99
CA ILE A 103 4.62 -4.23 5.59
C ILE A 103 3.42 -4.25 4.63
N GLU A 104 2.37 -5.00 4.96
CA GLU A 104 1.13 -5.05 4.20
C GLU A 104 0.51 -3.64 4.04
N ASN A 105 0.43 -2.87 5.13
CA ASN A 105 -0.09 -1.50 5.10
C ASN A 105 0.77 -0.56 4.24
N VAL A 106 2.10 -0.69 4.26
CA VAL A 106 3.00 0.10 3.42
C VAL A 106 2.81 -0.25 1.95
N LEU A 107 2.75 -1.54 1.60
CA LEU A 107 2.49 -2.00 0.24
C LEU A 107 1.15 -1.44 -0.27
N PHE A 108 0.09 -1.54 0.52
CA PHE A 108 -1.23 -1.02 0.19
C PHE A 108 -1.25 0.50 0.06
N THR A 109 -0.65 1.23 1.02
CA THR A 109 -0.54 2.71 0.99
C THR A 109 0.15 3.22 -0.27
N THR A 110 1.13 2.48 -0.80
CA THR A 110 1.90 2.86 -2.00
C THR A 110 1.27 2.35 -3.31
N LEU A 111 0.13 1.67 -3.26
CA LEU A 111 -0.63 1.28 -4.44
C LEU A 111 -1.13 2.52 -5.19
N THR A 112 -1.47 2.35 -6.48
CA THR A 112 -1.96 3.44 -7.33
C THR A 112 -3.17 4.14 -6.72
N ASN A 113 -3.11 5.45 -6.55
CA ASN A 113 -4.20 6.35 -6.09
C ASN A 113 -4.69 6.14 -4.64
N VAL A 114 -4.01 5.34 -3.82
CA VAL A 114 -4.49 5.04 -2.46
C VAL A 114 -4.19 6.19 -1.51
N ASN A 115 -2.95 6.68 -1.45
CA ASN A 115 -2.57 7.72 -0.51
C ASN A 115 -1.60 8.73 -1.13
N PHE A 116 -1.94 10.03 -1.02
CA PHE A 116 -1.13 11.15 -1.47
C PHE A 116 -0.82 12.14 -0.33
N ASP A 117 -0.94 11.73 0.93
CA ASP A 117 -0.60 12.55 2.09
C ASP A 117 0.88 12.36 2.47
N ALA A 118 1.70 13.38 2.20
CA ALA A 118 3.14 13.36 2.48
C ALA A 118 3.45 13.13 3.97
N GLU A 119 2.66 13.70 4.87
CA GLU A 119 2.90 13.59 6.31
C GLU A 119 2.62 12.16 6.82
N VAL A 120 1.67 11.46 6.22
CA VAL A 120 1.43 10.04 6.50
C VAL A 120 2.63 9.20 6.04
N HIS A 121 3.18 9.46 4.84
CA HIS A 121 4.36 8.77 4.35
C HIS A 121 5.59 9.00 5.23
N VAL A 122 5.84 10.23 5.68
CA VAL A 122 6.94 10.54 6.61
C VAL A 122 6.80 9.76 7.92
N LYS A 123 5.61 9.70 8.49
CA LYS A 123 5.35 8.90 9.72
C LYS A 123 5.60 7.41 9.50
N LEU A 124 5.17 6.87 8.37
CA LEU A 124 5.42 5.46 8.02
C LEU A 124 6.91 5.19 7.81
N LEU A 125 7.64 6.13 7.20
CA LEU A 125 9.10 6.05 7.04
C LEU A 125 9.81 6.02 8.40
N GLN A 126 9.47 6.93 9.32
CA GLN A 126 10.03 6.95 10.67
C GLN A 126 9.70 5.66 11.44
N GLN A 127 8.49 5.15 11.30
CA GLN A 127 8.09 3.87 11.90
C GLN A 127 8.87 2.71 11.29
N SER A 128 9.09 2.69 9.97
CA SER A 128 9.86 1.64 9.31
C SER A 128 11.31 1.59 9.77
N GLN A 129 11.94 2.76 9.99
CA GLN A 129 13.29 2.85 10.52
C GLN A 129 13.37 2.24 11.93
N LYS A 130 12.43 2.60 12.80
CA LYS A 130 12.34 2.06 14.16
C LYS A 130 12.17 0.54 14.16
N ILE A 131 11.24 0.00 13.34
CA ILE A 131 11.03 -1.44 13.21
C ILE A 131 12.31 -2.13 12.75
N LYS A 132 13.01 -1.57 11.77
CA LYS A 132 14.26 -2.12 11.23
C LYS A 132 15.36 -2.17 12.30
N GLU A 133 15.53 -1.12 13.09
CA GLU A 133 16.50 -1.06 14.17
C GLU A 133 16.18 -2.06 15.29
N GLU A 134 14.91 -2.13 15.71
CA GLU A 134 14.44 -3.07 16.72
C GLU A 134 14.67 -4.51 16.29
N LEU A 135 14.31 -4.85 15.04
CA LEU A 135 14.48 -6.19 14.48
C LEU A 135 15.98 -6.56 14.39
N ARG A 136 16.82 -5.64 13.88
CA ARG A 136 18.28 -5.82 13.87
C ARG A 136 18.84 -6.07 15.26
N GLY A 137 18.39 -5.32 16.26
CA GLY A 137 18.79 -5.49 17.66
C GLY A 137 18.38 -6.84 18.24
N GLN A 138 17.17 -7.31 17.94
CA GLN A 138 16.66 -8.62 18.37
C GLN A 138 17.45 -9.79 17.76
N LEU A 139 17.80 -9.69 16.48
CA LEU A 139 18.57 -10.72 15.78
C LEU A 139 20.00 -10.85 16.33
N GLY A 140 20.61 -9.77 16.81
CA GLY A 140 21.93 -9.78 17.40
C GLY A 140 22.98 -10.42 16.49
N LYS A 141 23.56 -11.55 16.93
CA LYS A 141 24.59 -12.27 16.15
C LYS A 141 24.08 -12.89 14.86
N TRP A 142 22.79 -13.19 14.74
CA TRP A 142 22.20 -13.77 13.52
C TRP A 142 22.28 -12.81 12.32
N VAL A 143 22.43 -11.50 12.55
CA VAL A 143 22.65 -10.53 11.47
C VAL A 143 23.88 -10.90 10.62
N ALA A 144 24.91 -11.49 11.23
CA ALA A 144 26.11 -11.94 10.52
C ALA A 144 25.88 -13.18 9.64
N GLU A 145 24.73 -13.83 9.77
CA GLU A 145 24.33 -15.01 9.01
C GLU A 145 23.47 -14.65 7.78
N MET A 146 23.25 -13.34 7.52
CA MET A 146 22.54 -12.90 6.32
C MET A 146 23.23 -13.36 5.06
N ASP A 147 22.53 -14.17 4.25
CA ASP A 147 23.04 -14.62 2.96
C ASP A 147 23.16 -13.50 1.93
N ASN A 148 22.29 -12.49 2.03
CA ASN A 148 22.22 -11.34 1.13
C ASN A 148 22.23 -10.01 1.94
N PRO A 149 23.40 -9.54 2.40
CA PRO A 149 23.52 -8.22 3.00
C PRO A 149 23.34 -7.16 1.91
N THR A 150 22.27 -6.39 1.98
CA THR A 150 21.92 -5.40 0.96
C THR A 150 22.04 -3.98 1.48
N ALA A 151 22.21 -3.03 0.55
CA ALA A 151 22.19 -1.61 0.89
C ALA A 151 20.88 -1.18 1.58
N GLN A 152 19.75 -1.84 1.28
CA GLN A 152 18.45 -1.60 1.90
C GLN A 152 18.44 -1.96 3.40
N ALA A 153 19.12 -3.05 3.77
CA ALA A 153 19.23 -3.44 5.17
C ALA A 153 20.03 -2.43 5.99
N ASP A 154 21.15 -1.95 5.43
CA ASP A 154 22.05 -1.03 6.13
C ASP A 154 21.66 0.45 6.05
N TYR A 155 20.74 0.81 5.15
CA TYR A 155 20.29 2.19 4.95
C TYR A 155 19.72 2.79 6.24
N GLN A 156 20.16 4.00 6.58
CA GLN A 156 19.67 4.79 7.71
C GLN A 156 18.84 5.96 7.19
N LEU A 157 17.59 6.01 7.61
CA LEU A 157 16.67 7.07 7.19
C LEU A 157 17.01 8.38 7.89
N PRO A 158 17.16 9.52 7.17
CA PRO A 158 17.24 10.83 7.78
C PRO A 158 15.99 11.19 8.59
N GLU A 159 16.13 12.05 9.61
CA GLU A 159 14.97 12.49 10.41
C GLU A 159 14.11 13.53 9.68
N ASP A 160 14.75 14.43 8.92
CA ASP A 160 14.10 15.53 8.23
C ASP A 160 13.56 15.12 6.84
N LYS A 161 12.34 15.53 6.53
CA LYS A 161 11.68 15.21 5.24
C LYS A 161 12.48 15.68 4.03
N THR A 162 13.13 16.84 4.10
CA THR A 162 13.92 17.36 2.99
C THR A 162 15.13 16.48 2.71
N GLU A 163 15.80 16.00 3.76
CA GLU A 163 16.92 15.06 3.63
C GLU A 163 16.44 13.70 3.14
N MET A 164 15.28 13.19 3.62
CA MET A 164 14.66 11.98 3.06
C MET A 164 14.45 12.10 1.55
N LEU A 165 13.96 13.23 1.07
CA LEU A 165 13.73 13.46 -0.36
C LEU A 165 15.03 13.58 -1.17
N LYS A 166 16.14 14.01 -0.58
CA LYS A 166 17.46 13.96 -1.23
C LYS A 166 17.95 12.53 -1.42
N ASP A 167 17.58 11.63 -0.51
CA ASP A 167 17.90 10.20 -0.61
C ASP A 167 16.94 9.42 -1.54
N ALA A 168 15.76 9.97 -1.86
CA ALA A 168 14.79 9.28 -2.70
C ALA A 168 15.34 8.71 -4.03
N PRO A 169 16.30 9.37 -4.71
CA PRO A 169 16.89 8.82 -5.94
C PRO A 169 17.46 7.40 -5.79
N ILE A 170 18.05 7.04 -4.64
CA ILE A 170 18.63 5.69 -4.44
C ILE A 170 17.57 4.58 -4.43
N ALA A 171 16.34 4.94 -4.09
CA ALA A 171 15.21 4.02 -4.01
C ALA A 171 14.41 3.95 -5.32
N GLY A 172 14.66 4.87 -6.25
CA GLY A 172 13.93 4.99 -7.51
C GLY A 172 14.11 3.80 -8.44
N ILE A 173 13.07 3.45 -9.18
CA ILE A 173 13.03 2.31 -10.12
C ILE A 173 14.17 2.39 -11.16
N MET A 174 14.53 3.60 -11.56
CA MET A 174 15.54 3.86 -12.62
C MET A 174 16.91 4.25 -12.05
N TYR A 175 17.15 4.05 -10.75
CA TYR A 175 18.41 4.40 -10.10
C TYR A 175 19.61 3.66 -10.73
N ASP A 176 19.53 2.33 -10.79
CA ASP A 176 20.53 1.53 -11.47
C ASP A 176 20.23 1.49 -12.97
N LYS A 177 20.96 2.31 -13.74
CA LYS A 177 20.79 2.43 -15.18
C LYS A 177 21.40 1.24 -15.94
N GLU A 178 22.34 0.53 -15.34
CA GLU A 178 23.04 -0.61 -15.93
C GLU A 178 22.30 -1.94 -15.67
N LEU A 179 21.31 -1.95 -14.78
CA LEU A 179 20.52 -3.15 -14.50
C LEU A 179 19.77 -3.61 -15.75
N ASP A 180 19.87 -4.91 -16.03
CA ASP A 180 19.16 -5.55 -17.15
C ASP A 180 17.67 -5.20 -17.13
N PRO A 181 17.09 -4.70 -18.24
CA PRO A 181 15.68 -4.28 -18.31
C PRO A 181 14.69 -5.38 -17.96
N ASP A 182 14.97 -6.65 -18.28
CA ASP A 182 14.10 -7.78 -17.99
C ASP A 182 14.11 -8.10 -16.50
N ILE A 183 15.28 -8.07 -15.86
CA ILE A 183 15.42 -8.21 -14.40
C ILE A 183 14.67 -7.08 -13.70
N ARG A 184 14.88 -5.82 -14.13
CA ARG A 184 14.13 -4.67 -13.57
C ARG A 184 12.63 -4.86 -13.69
N SER A 185 12.15 -5.25 -14.86
CA SER A 185 10.72 -5.43 -15.13
C SER A 185 10.12 -6.55 -14.29
N LEU A 186 10.82 -7.68 -14.16
CA LEU A 186 10.35 -8.81 -13.34
C LEU A 186 10.31 -8.45 -11.85
N ARG A 187 11.34 -7.77 -11.32
CA ARG A 187 11.35 -7.27 -9.93
C ARG A 187 10.15 -6.34 -9.66
N GLN A 188 9.83 -5.44 -10.61
CA GLN A 188 8.67 -4.57 -10.49
C GLN A 188 7.35 -5.33 -10.62
N THR A 189 7.28 -6.36 -11.48
CA THR A 189 6.09 -7.21 -11.60
C THR A 189 5.80 -7.93 -10.29
N VAL A 190 6.81 -8.50 -9.63
CA VAL A 190 6.67 -9.10 -8.30
C VAL A 190 6.19 -8.05 -7.29
N LEU A 191 6.84 -6.87 -7.23
CA LEU A 191 6.46 -5.80 -6.30
C LEU A 191 5.01 -5.35 -6.51
N TYR A 192 4.57 -5.18 -7.75
CA TYR A 192 3.19 -4.78 -8.04
C TYR A 192 2.19 -5.89 -7.71
N GLY A 193 2.58 -7.15 -7.89
CA GLY A 193 1.82 -8.30 -7.41
C GLY A 193 1.65 -8.28 -5.89
N LEU A 194 2.74 -8.01 -5.13
CA LEU A 194 2.69 -7.89 -3.67
C LEU A 194 1.78 -6.72 -3.23
N LYS A 195 1.81 -5.59 -3.92
CA LYS A 195 0.87 -4.48 -3.66
C LYS A 195 -0.59 -4.88 -3.89
N GLY A 196 -0.87 -5.66 -4.95
CA GLY A 196 -2.20 -6.21 -5.20
C GLY A 196 -2.64 -7.19 -4.11
N ILE A 197 -1.77 -8.11 -3.71
CA ILE A 197 -2.00 -9.04 -2.59
C ILE A 197 -2.29 -8.26 -1.31
N SER A 198 -1.53 -7.19 -1.02
CA SER A 198 -1.71 -6.39 0.20
C SER A 198 -3.06 -5.68 0.27
N ALA A 199 -3.61 -5.25 -0.88
CA ALA A 199 -4.93 -4.61 -0.91
C ALA A 199 -6.04 -5.57 -0.46
N TYR A 200 -6.06 -6.79 -0.99
CA TYR A 200 -7.03 -7.81 -0.58
C TYR A 200 -6.71 -8.43 0.79
N GLY A 201 -5.41 -8.59 1.11
CA GLY A 201 -4.97 -9.07 2.42
C GLY A 201 -5.39 -8.14 3.55
N HIS A 202 -5.25 -6.84 3.35
CA HIS A 202 -5.70 -5.82 4.29
C HIS A 202 -7.21 -5.95 4.58
N GLN A 203 -8.04 -6.02 3.53
CA GLN A 203 -9.50 -6.16 3.69
C GLN A 203 -9.87 -7.46 4.42
N ALA A 204 -9.23 -8.59 4.08
CA ALA A 204 -9.46 -9.85 4.75
C ALA A 204 -9.04 -9.79 6.23
N ARG A 205 -7.89 -9.18 6.53
CA ARG A 205 -7.33 -9.05 7.88
C ARG A 205 -8.20 -8.18 8.80
N GLU A 206 -8.81 -7.10 8.27
CA GLU A 206 -9.78 -6.29 9.02
C GLU A 206 -11.04 -7.08 9.43
N LEU A 207 -11.31 -8.20 8.77
CA LEU A 207 -12.35 -9.16 9.13
C LEU A 207 -11.84 -10.35 9.95
N GLY A 208 -10.54 -10.37 10.30
CA GLY A 208 -9.90 -11.42 11.10
C GLY A 208 -9.34 -12.61 10.30
N TYR A 209 -9.28 -12.50 8.97
CA TYR A 209 -8.78 -13.54 8.08
C TYR A 209 -7.37 -13.20 7.57
N TYR A 210 -6.45 -14.14 7.70
CA TYR A 210 -5.08 -14.02 7.20
C TYR A 210 -4.49 -15.40 6.90
N SER A 211 -3.30 -15.45 6.30
CA SER A 211 -2.57 -16.69 6.00
C SER A 211 -1.11 -16.51 6.38
N ASP A 212 -0.59 -17.37 7.25
CA ASP A 212 0.84 -17.38 7.62
C ASP A 212 1.73 -17.57 6.40
N GLN A 213 1.28 -18.36 5.42
CA GLN A 213 2.01 -18.56 4.17
C GLN A 213 2.16 -17.28 3.36
N VAL A 214 1.13 -16.44 3.33
CA VAL A 214 1.16 -15.12 2.65
C VAL A 214 2.02 -14.15 3.46
N ASP A 215 1.91 -14.18 4.78
CA ASP A 215 2.70 -13.34 5.69
C ASP A 215 4.20 -13.59 5.50
N ASP A 216 4.62 -14.85 5.48
CA ASP A 216 6.01 -15.25 5.22
C ASP A 216 6.45 -14.91 3.79
N PHE A 217 5.52 -15.02 2.82
CA PHE A 217 5.81 -14.73 1.43
C PHE A 217 6.11 -13.24 1.18
N TYR A 218 5.47 -12.30 1.89
CA TYR A 218 5.85 -10.88 1.81
C TYR A 218 7.33 -10.68 2.11
N ILE A 219 7.83 -11.33 3.16
CA ILE A 219 9.23 -11.24 3.58
C ILE A 219 10.15 -11.85 2.51
N GLN A 220 9.86 -13.08 2.09
CA GLN A 220 10.65 -13.79 1.11
C GLN A 220 10.75 -13.04 -0.24
N ALA A 221 9.61 -12.56 -0.73
CA ALA A 221 9.57 -11.91 -2.04
C ALA A 221 10.20 -10.51 -2.02
N LEU A 222 9.99 -9.71 -0.95
CA LEU A 222 10.61 -8.40 -0.81
C LEU A 222 12.12 -8.50 -0.66
N GLU A 223 12.64 -9.48 0.08
CA GLU A 223 14.07 -9.76 0.17
C GLU A 223 14.61 -10.22 -1.18
N ALA A 224 13.97 -11.22 -1.81
CA ALA A 224 14.44 -11.79 -3.07
C ALA A 224 14.57 -10.76 -4.20
N ILE A 225 13.67 -9.77 -4.31
CA ILE A 225 13.80 -8.71 -5.32
C ILE A 225 14.92 -7.70 -5.04
N THR A 226 15.67 -7.85 -3.95
CA THR A 226 16.91 -7.10 -3.68
C THR A 226 18.17 -7.89 -4.03
N ASP A 227 18.06 -9.19 -4.29
CA ASP A 227 19.21 -10.05 -4.58
C ASP A 227 19.64 -9.92 -6.05
N ASP A 228 20.83 -9.34 -6.27
CA ASP A 228 21.37 -9.13 -7.61
C ASP A 228 21.89 -10.42 -8.27
N ARG A 229 21.93 -11.53 -7.53
CA ARG A 229 22.35 -12.85 -8.03
C ARG A 229 21.22 -13.59 -8.75
N LEU A 230 19.95 -13.18 -8.56
CA LEU A 230 18.80 -13.85 -9.14
C LEU A 230 18.76 -13.72 -10.66
N THR A 231 18.62 -14.86 -11.33
CA THR A 231 18.45 -14.96 -12.78
C THR A 231 17.02 -14.60 -13.21
N VAL A 232 16.84 -14.36 -14.51
CA VAL A 232 15.52 -14.13 -15.13
C VAL A 232 14.58 -15.30 -14.85
N GLU A 233 15.05 -16.54 -14.95
CA GLU A 233 14.24 -17.74 -14.70
C GLU A 233 13.78 -17.84 -13.24
N GLU A 234 14.62 -17.43 -12.28
CA GLU A 234 14.26 -17.40 -10.86
C GLU A 234 13.23 -16.32 -10.57
N LEU A 235 13.36 -15.15 -11.19
CA LEU A 235 12.38 -14.08 -11.07
C LEU A 235 11.04 -14.43 -11.74
N ILE A 236 11.04 -15.18 -12.85
CA ILE A 236 9.81 -15.73 -13.45
C ILE A 236 9.14 -16.68 -12.45
N ARG A 237 9.89 -17.62 -11.84
CA ARG A 237 9.31 -18.51 -10.80
C ARG A 237 8.75 -17.74 -9.62
N LEU A 238 9.44 -16.68 -9.17
CA LEU A 238 8.94 -15.81 -8.09
C LEU A 238 7.66 -15.08 -8.51
N THR A 239 7.58 -14.61 -9.75
CA THR A 239 6.37 -13.99 -10.31
C THR A 239 5.18 -14.98 -10.31
N MET A 240 5.40 -16.21 -10.75
CA MET A 240 4.37 -17.26 -10.70
C MET A 240 3.94 -17.56 -9.26
N ARG A 241 4.89 -17.63 -8.32
CA ARG A 241 4.59 -17.82 -6.90
C ARG A 241 3.80 -16.65 -6.31
N THR A 242 4.07 -15.42 -6.76
CA THR A 242 3.26 -14.25 -6.39
C THR A 242 1.81 -14.40 -6.83
N GLY A 243 1.58 -14.95 -8.03
CA GLY A 243 0.22 -15.26 -8.51
C GLY A 243 -0.48 -16.33 -7.65
N GLU A 244 0.22 -17.37 -7.21
CA GLU A 244 -0.36 -18.39 -6.31
C GLU A 244 -0.77 -17.78 -4.96
N MET A 245 0.04 -16.88 -4.39
CA MET A 245 -0.29 -16.18 -3.15
C MET A 245 -1.46 -15.20 -3.33
N ALA A 246 -1.59 -14.58 -4.50
CA ALA A 246 -2.76 -13.76 -4.82
C ALA A 246 -4.05 -14.58 -4.80
N ILE A 247 -4.04 -15.82 -5.33
CA ILE A 247 -5.20 -16.74 -5.27
C ILE A 247 -5.54 -17.07 -3.81
N GLU A 248 -4.54 -17.37 -2.97
CA GLU A 248 -4.74 -17.67 -1.55
C GLU A 248 -5.39 -16.48 -0.81
N VAL A 249 -4.93 -15.25 -1.05
CA VAL A 249 -5.50 -14.05 -0.44
C VAL A 249 -6.90 -13.78 -0.94
N MET A 250 -7.18 -13.92 -2.24
CA MET A 250 -8.53 -13.75 -2.77
C MET A 250 -9.51 -14.75 -2.16
N LYS A 251 -9.06 -16.01 -1.92
CA LYS A 251 -9.87 -16.98 -1.20
C LYS A 251 -10.15 -16.56 0.24
N LYS A 252 -9.14 -16.04 0.96
CA LYS A 252 -9.33 -15.53 2.33
C LYS A 252 -10.33 -14.37 2.37
N LEU A 253 -10.28 -13.48 1.39
CA LEU A 253 -11.22 -12.36 1.29
C LEU A 253 -12.64 -12.85 0.97
N ASP A 254 -12.79 -13.83 0.06
CA ASP A 254 -14.08 -14.45 -0.25
C ASP A 254 -14.68 -15.11 1.00
N ASP A 255 -13.90 -15.94 1.70
CA ASP A 255 -14.31 -16.58 2.96
C ASP A 255 -14.74 -15.52 4.00
N ALA A 256 -13.95 -14.45 4.19
CA ALA A 256 -14.22 -13.36 5.12
C ALA A 256 -15.52 -12.61 4.79
N ASN A 257 -15.70 -12.25 3.53
CA ASN A 257 -16.88 -11.51 3.08
C ASN A 257 -18.14 -12.37 3.12
N THR A 258 -18.08 -13.64 2.66
CA THR A 258 -19.24 -14.52 2.62
C THR A 258 -19.66 -14.96 4.02
N GLU A 259 -18.73 -15.16 4.95
CA GLU A 259 -19.07 -15.45 6.35
C GLU A 259 -19.67 -14.23 7.06
N ARG A 260 -19.15 -13.03 6.80
CA ARG A 260 -19.64 -11.80 7.44
C ARG A 260 -20.93 -11.27 6.87
N TYR A 261 -21.09 -11.27 5.53
CA TYR A 261 -22.16 -10.58 4.81
C TYR A 261 -23.11 -11.54 4.08
N GLY A 262 -22.79 -12.82 4.02
CA GLY A 262 -23.55 -13.82 3.29
C GLY A 262 -23.17 -13.93 1.82
N ASN A 263 -23.67 -14.98 1.18
CA ASN A 263 -23.46 -15.19 -0.25
C ASN A 263 -24.29 -14.21 -1.08
N PRO A 264 -23.82 -13.77 -2.24
CA PRO A 264 -24.58 -12.96 -3.18
C PRO A 264 -25.92 -13.61 -3.53
N SER A 265 -26.98 -12.83 -3.51
CA SER A 265 -28.34 -13.29 -3.82
C SER A 265 -29.10 -12.24 -4.63
N LEU A 266 -30.06 -12.70 -5.44
CA LEU A 266 -30.91 -11.79 -6.21
C LEU A 266 -31.90 -11.08 -5.28
N HIS A 267 -31.88 -9.74 -5.31
CA HIS A 267 -32.86 -8.93 -4.60
C HIS A 267 -33.19 -7.65 -5.37
N LYS A 268 -34.32 -7.05 -5.00
CA LYS A 268 -34.79 -5.82 -5.64
C LYS A 268 -34.24 -4.61 -4.93
N VAL A 269 -33.60 -3.71 -5.68
CA VAL A 269 -33.09 -2.43 -5.18
C VAL A 269 -33.86 -1.27 -5.76
N ASN A 270 -34.00 -0.19 -4.97
CA ASN A 270 -34.63 1.04 -5.44
C ASN A 270 -33.57 1.94 -6.10
N VAL A 271 -33.64 2.07 -7.42
CA VAL A 271 -32.72 2.93 -8.21
C VAL A 271 -33.17 4.41 -8.26
N ARG A 272 -34.29 4.77 -7.64
CA ARG A 272 -34.75 6.16 -7.62
C ARG A 272 -34.06 6.96 -6.54
N MET A 273 -33.63 8.17 -6.88
CA MET A 273 -33.05 9.10 -5.90
C MET A 273 -34.16 9.61 -4.94
N LYS A 274 -33.81 9.68 -3.65
CA LYS A 274 -34.64 10.30 -2.61
C LYS A 274 -34.23 11.76 -2.46
N LYS A 275 -35.19 12.63 -2.10
CA LYS A 275 -34.91 14.02 -1.74
C LYS A 275 -34.18 14.06 -0.39
N GLY A 276 -33.10 14.81 -0.29
CA GLY A 276 -32.32 15.00 0.94
C GLY A 276 -30.82 14.84 0.73
N PRO A 277 -30.02 14.93 1.79
CA PRO A 277 -28.57 14.73 1.70
C PRO A 277 -28.23 13.28 1.35
N PHE A 278 -27.15 13.12 0.60
CA PHE A 278 -26.70 11.78 0.21
C PHE A 278 -25.19 11.70 0.13
N ILE A 279 -24.67 10.47 0.19
CA ILE A 279 -23.28 10.12 -0.08
C ILE A 279 -23.28 9.06 -1.19
N VAL A 280 -22.42 9.24 -2.18
CA VAL A 280 -22.15 8.23 -3.21
C VAL A 280 -20.89 7.49 -2.83
N VAL A 281 -20.95 6.16 -2.82
CA VAL A 281 -19.83 5.27 -2.47
C VAL A 281 -19.47 4.44 -3.69
N SER A 282 -18.19 4.37 -4.01
CA SER A 282 -17.63 3.48 -5.03
C SER A 282 -16.38 2.83 -4.47
N GLY A 283 -16.12 1.59 -4.84
CA GLY A 283 -14.96 0.84 -4.35
C GLY A 283 -15.31 -0.64 -4.13
N HIS A 284 -14.53 -1.31 -3.27
CA HIS A 284 -14.57 -2.76 -3.10
C HIS A 284 -14.73 -3.20 -1.64
N ASP A 285 -14.36 -2.33 -0.68
CA ASP A 285 -14.28 -2.71 0.73
C ASP A 285 -15.66 -2.71 1.39
N LEU A 286 -16.17 -3.92 1.66
CA LEU A 286 -17.48 -4.10 2.30
C LEU A 286 -17.45 -3.70 3.77
N LYS A 287 -16.30 -3.79 4.45
CA LYS A 287 -16.17 -3.34 5.84
C LYS A 287 -16.29 -1.83 5.96
N ASP A 288 -15.67 -1.08 5.05
CA ASP A 288 -15.80 0.37 4.98
C ASP A 288 -17.27 0.78 4.71
N LEU A 289 -17.97 0.06 3.81
CA LEU A 289 -19.39 0.28 3.57
C LEU A 289 -20.23 0.01 4.82
N GLU A 290 -19.99 -1.10 5.53
CA GLU A 290 -20.67 -1.43 6.81
C GLU A 290 -20.49 -0.28 7.80
N MET A 291 -19.25 0.17 8.01
CA MET A 291 -18.93 1.27 8.93
C MET A 291 -19.62 2.58 8.54
N LEU A 292 -19.66 2.90 7.25
CA LEU A 292 -20.35 4.09 6.75
C LEU A 292 -21.86 4.02 7.00
N LEU A 293 -22.47 2.87 6.76
CA LEU A 293 -23.91 2.65 7.02
C LEU A 293 -24.23 2.78 8.51
N GLU A 294 -23.39 2.25 9.39
CA GLU A 294 -23.52 2.39 10.84
C GLU A 294 -23.40 3.85 11.29
N GLN A 295 -22.39 4.57 10.80
CA GLN A 295 -22.15 5.97 11.15
C GLN A 295 -23.28 6.90 10.69
N THR A 296 -23.90 6.61 9.55
CA THR A 296 -24.96 7.44 8.97
C THR A 296 -26.36 7.06 9.44
N LYS A 297 -26.49 5.98 10.22
CA LYS A 297 -27.76 5.47 10.71
C LYS A 297 -28.52 6.54 11.53
N GLY A 298 -29.75 6.83 11.13
CA GLY A 298 -30.61 7.82 11.79
C GLY A 298 -30.28 9.28 11.49
N MET A 299 -29.28 9.58 10.63
CA MET A 299 -28.90 10.95 10.27
C MET A 299 -29.72 11.54 9.10
N GLY A 300 -30.62 10.75 8.49
CA GLY A 300 -31.41 11.18 7.33
C GLY A 300 -30.58 11.32 6.04
N ILE A 301 -29.40 10.71 5.99
CA ILE A 301 -28.52 10.67 4.83
C ILE A 301 -28.80 9.38 4.04
N SER A 302 -28.95 9.49 2.72
CA SER A 302 -29.09 8.34 1.83
C SER A 302 -27.71 7.93 1.30
N ILE A 303 -27.41 6.63 1.33
CA ILE A 303 -26.18 6.08 0.75
C ILE A 303 -26.53 5.44 -0.60
N TYR A 304 -25.79 5.82 -1.63
CA TYR A 304 -25.90 5.26 -2.97
C TYR A 304 -24.58 4.60 -3.33
N THR A 305 -24.66 3.35 -3.75
CA THR A 305 -23.49 2.58 -4.22
C THR A 305 -23.29 2.74 -5.72
N HIS A 306 -22.04 2.60 -6.17
CA HIS A 306 -21.64 2.69 -7.58
C HIS A 306 -20.53 1.68 -7.88
N GLY A 307 -20.42 1.29 -9.16
CA GLY A 307 -19.37 0.39 -9.63
C GLY A 307 -19.47 -1.01 -9.00
N GLU A 308 -18.40 -1.52 -8.44
CA GLU A 308 -18.36 -2.87 -7.87
C GLU A 308 -19.10 -3.02 -6.53
N MET A 309 -19.59 -1.92 -5.94
CA MET A 309 -20.50 -1.96 -4.80
C MET A 309 -21.99 -2.00 -5.21
N LEU A 310 -22.30 -2.18 -6.47
CA LEU A 310 -23.68 -2.42 -6.92
C LEU A 310 -24.13 -3.80 -6.43
N PRO A 311 -25.39 -3.92 -5.92
CA PRO A 311 -25.96 -5.18 -5.50
C PRO A 311 -26.19 -6.14 -6.66
#